data_e1d4f9a4e8cc9940a13db520fcfbcb1e
#
_entry.id   e1d4f9a4e8cc9940a13db520fcfbcb1e
#
_cell.length_a   1.000
_cell.length_b   1.000
_cell.length_c   1.000
_cell.angle_alpha   90.00
_cell.angle_beta   90.00
_cell.angle_gamma   90.00
#
_symmetry.space_group_name_H-M   'P 1'
#
loop_
_entity.id
_entity.type
_entity.pdbx_description
1 polymer ?
#
loop_
_entity_poly.entity_id
_entity_poly.type
_entity_poly.pdbx_seq_one_letter_code
_entity_poly.pdbx_strand_id
1 'polypeptide(L)'
;MHMAAYRIEIVRVNFFEYSFVGCDSLGKRIVAKALTYRNPSPFAYSDTIQMFDRRAFTFKVGMLPTLIKKLSSAGREYRLTDYDFKLPRSVKIDERLSGKYIHQRRAVEAFFRRRIGIIVVPTRGGKTFIAGECIRIFLKTEAVSHKVLFLVDSKTLFQQAIDDFTRYFEPYGGIEIGEIRAGRVDTEKRVTVGMIQTIQSTLSKRCTETGKKNKLKNFLKSLRFLIVDEIHDNASAPKLRIYKSCKHLTHQLSLSATPYRAEAFVENLHLKAWSGDVVYRIKEET
;
A
#
# COMPACT_ATOMS: atom_id res chain seq x y z
N MET A 1 -7.06 17.37 -42.74
CA MET A 1 -8.03 17.37 -41.62
C MET A 1 -7.37 16.66 -40.43
N HIS A 2 -6.69 17.39 -39.55
CA HIS A 2 -6.14 16.82 -38.33
C HIS A 2 -7.33 16.46 -37.41
N MET A 3 -7.60 15.17 -37.28
CA MET A 3 -8.48 14.70 -36.21
C MET A 3 -7.79 15.06 -34.90
N ALA A 4 -8.40 15.97 -34.14
CA ALA A 4 -7.93 16.34 -32.81
C ALA A 4 -7.77 15.04 -32.01
N ALA A 5 -6.55 14.73 -31.61
CA ALA A 5 -6.28 13.59 -30.75
C ALA A 5 -7.03 13.78 -29.44
N TYR A 6 -8.06 12.99 -29.20
CA TYR A 6 -8.86 13.08 -27.98
C TYR A 6 -7.99 12.80 -26.77
N ARG A 7 -7.76 13.81 -25.97
CA ARG A 7 -6.86 13.77 -24.80
C ARG A 7 -7.60 13.18 -23.60
N ILE A 8 -7.12 12.07 -23.10
CA ILE A 8 -7.57 11.52 -21.82
C ILE A 8 -6.73 12.17 -20.73
N GLU A 9 -7.35 12.86 -19.78
CA GLU A 9 -6.67 13.41 -18.63
C GLU A 9 -6.93 12.53 -17.41
N ILE A 10 -5.82 12.07 -16.78
CA ILE A 10 -5.81 11.23 -15.58
C ILE A 10 -5.25 12.08 -14.45
N VAL A 11 -6.07 12.30 -13.42
CA VAL A 11 -5.71 13.15 -12.28
C VAL A 11 -5.75 12.33 -10.99
N ARG A 12 -4.72 12.44 -10.17
CA ARG A 12 -4.73 11.83 -8.86
C ARG A 12 -5.66 12.58 -7.91
N VAL A 13 -6.66 11.88 -7.37
CA VAL A 13 -7.66 12.44 -6.46
C VAL A 13 -7.22 12.32 -5.00
N ASN A 14 -6.62 11.18 -4.67
CA ASN A 14 -6.07 10.91 -3.34
C ASN A 14 -4.98 9.84 -3.44
N PHE A 15 -4.42 9.42 -2.30
CA PHE A 15 -3.31 8.46 -2.30
C PHE A 15 -3.63 7.14 -3.03
N PHE A 16 -4.88 6.70 -2.99
CA PHE A 16 -5.30 5.40 -3.56
C PHE A 16 -6.03 5.50 -4.90
N GLU A 17 -6.39 6.71 -5.36
CA GLU A 17 -7.31 6.85 -6.48
C GLU A 17 -6.90 7.90 -7.49
N TYR A 18 -7.15 7.56 -8.74
CA TYR A 18 -7.16 8.46 -9.88
C TYR A 18 -8.56 8.65 -10.43
N SER A 19 -8.83 9.81 -10.98
CA SER A 19 -10.05 10.12 -11.73
C SER A 19 -9.70 10.46 -13.18
N PHE A 20 -10.66 10.28 -14.07
CA PHE A 20 -10.60 10.76 -15.44
C PHE A 20 -11.31 12.10 -15.55
N VAL A 21 -10.61 13.08 -16.12
CA VAL A 21 -11.13 14.41 -16.40
C VAL A 21 -11.08 14.64 -17.91
N GLY A 22 -12.14 15.20 -18.49
CA GLY A 22 -12.18 15.53 -19.92
C GLY A 22 -12.18 14.33 -20.88
N CYS A 23 -12.54 13.13 -20.41
CA CYS A 23 -12.58 11.92 -21.24
C CYS A 23 -13.85 11.85 -22.07
N ASP A 24 -13.72 11.75 -23.40
CA ASP A 24 -14.83 11.58 -24.33
C ASP A 24 -15.48 10.17 -24.25
N SER A 25 -16.57 9.95 -24.98
CA SER A 25 -17.30 8.67 -25.00
C SER A 25 -16.44 7.50 -25.46
N LEU A 26 -15.54 7.72 -26.43
CA LEU A 26 -14.63 6.71 -26.93
C LEU A 26 -13.53 6.40 -25.90
N GLY A 27 -12.95 7.43 -25.29
CA GLY A 27 -11.99 7.28 -24.19
C GLY A 27 -12.60 6.50 -23.01
N LYS A 28 -13.84 6.83 -22.62
CA LYS A 28 -14.58 6.08 -21.59
C LYS A 28 -14.72 4.59 -21.91
N ARG A 29 -15.00 4.26 -23.17
CA ARG A 29 -15.10 2.86 -23.62
C ARG A 29 -13.74 2.14 -23.56
N ILE A 30 -12.65 2.82 -23.96
CA ILE A 30 -11.31 2.24 -23.92
C ILE A 30 -10.89 2.00 -22.47
N VAL A 31 -11.10 2.97 -21.57
CA VAL A 31 -10.81 2.82 -20.14
C VAL A 31 -11.62 1.68 -19.54
N ALA A 32 -12.92 1.64 -19.83
CA ALA A 32 -13.79 0.57 -19.36
C ALA A 32 -13.27 -0.82 -19.79
N LYS A 33 -12.92 -0.97 -21.08
CA LYS A 33 -12.33 -2.21 -21.61
C LYS A 33 -10.96 -2.52 -20.99
N ALA A 34 -10.14 -1.50 -20.73
CA ALA A 34 -8.82 -1.64 -20.15
C ALA A 34 -8.84 -2.15 -18.69
N LEU A 35 -9.84 -1.74 -17.93
CA LEU A 35 -9.98 -2.04 -16.51
C LEU A 35 -11.11 -3.03 -16.19
N THR A 36 -11.62 -3.73 -17.20
CA THR A 36 -12.56 -4.85 -17.06
C THR A 36 -11.85 -6.16 -17.40
N TYR A 37 -11.97 -7.13 -16.53
CA TYR A 37 -11.34 -8.44 -16.64
C TYR A 37 -12.40 -9.53 -16.69
N ARG A 38 -12.13 -10.63 -17.42
CA ARG A 38 -12.97 -11.82 -17.35
C ARG A 38 -12.83 -12.46 -15.97
N ASN A 39 -13.95 -12.83 -15.37
CA ASN A 39 -13.94 -13.58 -14.12
C ASN A 39 -13.67 -15.05 -14.43
N PRO A 40 -12.62 -15.67 -13.90
CA PRO A 40 -12.32 -17.06 -14.17
C PRO A 40 -13.23 -18.04 -13.43
N SER A 41 -13.95 -17.60 -12.39
CA SER A 41 -14.81 -18.47 -11.59
C SER A 41 -16.10 -18.81 -12.33
N PRO A 42 -16.41 -20.09 -12.57
CA PRO A 42 -17.67 -20.50 -13.21
C PRO A 42 -18.90 -20.28 -12.33
N PHE A 43 -18.70 -20.03 -11.04
CA PHE A 43 -19.76 -19.78 -10.05
C PHE A 43 -19.90 -18.30 -9.70
N ALA A 44 -19.26 -17.41 -10.45
CA ALA A 44 -19.32 -16.01 -10.16
C ALA A 44 -20.66 -15.39 -10.54
N TYR A 45 -21.12 -14.44 -9.74
CA TYR A 45 -22.35 -13.65 -10.01
C TYR A 45 -22.23 -12.79 -11.29
N SER A 46 -21.01 -12.57 -11.78
CA SER A 46 -20.74 -11.78 -12.98
C SER A 46 -19.55 -12.35 -13.72
N ASP A 47 -19.66 -12.46 -15.04
CA ASP A 47 -18.59 -12.88 -15.94
C ASP A 47 -17.41 -11.91 -16.01
N THR A 48 -17.57 -10.73 -15.45
CA THR A 48 -16.57 -9.69 -15.50
C THR A 48 -16.31 -9.04 -14.14
N ILE A 49 -15.03 -8.65 -13.94
CA ILE A 49 -14.55 -7.92 -12.79
C ILE A 49 -14.19 -6.51 -13.25
N GLN A 50 -14.82 -5.50 -12.66
CA GLN A 50 -14.56 -4.10 -12.97
C GLN A 50 -13.64 -3.48 -11.93
N MET A 51 -12.46 -3.03 -12.37
CA MET A 51 -11.46 -2.39 -11.53
C MET A 51 -11.52 -0.85 -11.59
N PHE A 52 -12.67 -0.31 -11.95
CA PHE A 52 -12.97 1.12 -11.90
C PHE A 52 -14.43 1.37 -11.48
N ASP A 53 -14.66 2.50 -10.85
CA ASP A 53 -16.01 2.96 -10.51
C ASP A 53 -16.61 3.72 -11.71
N ARG A 54 -17.69 3.19 -12.28
CA ARG A 54 -18.37 3.80 -13.44
C ARG A 54 -19.09 5.10 -13.10
N ARG A 55 -19.57 5.26 -11.86
CA ARG A 55 -20.32 6.45 -11.41
C ARG A 55 -19.38 7.58 -11.06
N ALA A 56 -18.39 7.30 -10.20
CA ALA A 56 -17.38 8.27 -9.80
C ALA A 56 -16.31 8.50 -10.87
N PHE A 57 -16.21 7.61 -11.87
CA PHE A 57 -15.21 7.60 -12.91
C PHE A 57 -13.79 7.58 -12.36
N THR A 58 -13.57 6.76 -11.33
CA THR A 58 -12.29 6.61 -10.63
C THR A 58 -11.77 5.17 -10.68
N PHE A 59 -10.47 5.01 -10.49
CA PHE A 59 -9.83 3.70 -10.37
C PHE A 59 -8.70 3.73 -9.34
N LYS A 60 -8.31 2.54 -8.86
CA LYS A 60 -7.26 2.44 -7.84
C LYS A 60 -5.86 2.59 -8.43
N VAL A 61 -4.97 3.18 -7.65
CA VAL A 61 -3.61 3.56 -8.04
C VAL A 61 -2.81 2.41 -8.66
N GLY A 62 -2.93 1.20 -8.15
CA GLY A 62 -2.22 0.03 -8.70
C GLY A 62 -2.70 -0.42 -10.07
N MET A 63 -3.80 0.13 -10.59
CA MET A 63 -4.28 -0.14 -11.95
C MET A 63 -3.69 0.83 -12.98
N LEU A 64 -3.05 1.92 -12.56
CA LEU A 64 -2.48 2.93 -13.45
C LEU A 64 -1.48 2.36 -14.46
N PRO A 65 -0.48 1.53 -14.10
CA PRO A 65 0.47 0.99 -15.07
C PRO A 65 -0.20 0.14 -16.14
N THR A 66 -1.21 -0.65 -15.76
CA THR A 66 -1.99 -1.47 -16.71
C THR A 66 -2.79 -0.60 -17.66
N LEU A 67 -3.41 0.45 -17.17
CA LEU A 67 -4.16 1.40 -17.97
C LEU A 67 -3.25 2.12 -18.98
N ILE A 68 -2.13 2.69 -18.51
CA ILE A 68 -1.15 3.39 -19.34
C ILE A 68 -0.67 2.47 -20.47
N LYS A 69 -0.28 1.22 -20.16
CA LYS A 69 0.14 0.25 -21.17
C LYS A 69 -0.93 0.03 -22.25
N LYS A 70 -2.20 -0.10 -21.84
CA LYS A 70 -3.31 -0.31 -22.77
C LYS A 70 -3.65 0.93 -23.61
N LEU A 71 -3.54 2.13 -23.04
CA LEU A 71 -3.72 3.38 -23.77
C LEU A 71 -2.62 3.55 -24.83
N SER A 72 -1.37 3.35 -24.43
CA SER A 72 -0.21 3.43 -25.37
C SER A 72 -0.33 2.40 -26.50
N SER A 73 -0.72 1.15 -26.19
CA SER A 73 -0.95 0.12 -27.21
C SER A 73 -2.11 0.45 -28.16
N ALA A 74 -3.06 1.27 -27.73
CA ALA A 74 -4.18 1.75 -28.55
C ALA A 74 -3.86 3.06 -29.29
N GLY A 75 -2.61 3.55 -29.24
CA GLY A 75 -2.19 4.81 -29.85
C GLY A 75 -2.89 6.05 -29.27
N ARG A 76 -3.32 5.99 -28.00
CA ARG A 76 -4.06 7.06 -27.36
C ARG A 76 -3.15 7.94 -26.51
N GLU A 77 -3.18 9.25 -26.79
CA GLU A 77 -2.54 10.24 -25.97
C GLU A 77 -3.31 10.42 -24.65
N TYR A 78 -2.57 10.58 -23.57
CA TYR A 78 -3.09 10.90 -22.26
C TYR A 78 -2.21 11.92 -21.55
N ARG A 79 -2.79 12.68 -20.65
CA ARG A 79 -2.09 13.53 -19.69
C ARG A 79 -2.26 12.96 -18.30
N LEU A 80 -1.15 12.74 -17.59
CA LEU A 80 -1.14 12.30 -16.21
C LEU A 80 -0.76 13.46 -15.29
N THR A 81 -1.65 13.82 -14.39
CA THR A 81 -1.39 14.76 -13.29
C THR A 81 -1.29 13.96 -12.00
N ASP A 82 -0.08 13.78 -11.51
CA ASP A 82 0.24 13.06 -10.28
C ASP A 82 0.97 13.97 -9.30
N TYR A 83 1.05 13.56 -8.03
CA TYR A 83 1.90 14.24 -7.07
C TYR A 83 3.38 14.02 -7.45
N ASP A 84 4.16 15.11 -7.49
CA ASP A 84 5.61 15.04 -7.71
C ASP A 84 6.28 14.59 -6.40
N PHE A 85 6.51 13.29 -6.28
CA PHE A 85 7.18 12.71 -5.14
C PHE A 85 8.70 12.72 -5.38
N LYS A 86 9.37 13.79 -4.98
CA LYS A 86 10.83 13.80 -4.96
C LYS A 86 11.35 13.15 -3.69
N LEU A 87 12.28 12.20 -3.84
CA LEU A 87 13.07 11.74 -2.70
C LEU A 87 13.87 12.92 -2.15
N PRO A 88 13.82 13.15 -0.85
CA PRO A 88 14.72 14.14 -0.25
C PRO A 88 16.17 13.75 -0.58
N ARG A 89 16.92 14.65 -1.22
CA ARG A 89 18.33 14.42 -1.63
C ARG A 89 19.27 14.09 -0.47
N SER A 90 18.82 14.34 0.77
CA SER A 90 19.61 14.19 2.00
C SER A 90 19.39 12.87 2.74
N VAL A 91 18.56 11.95 2.24
CA VAL A 91 18.28 10.70 2.94
C VAL A 91 19.42 9.72 2.73
N LYS A 92 20.27 9.57 3.75
CA LYS A 92 21.26 8.50 3.81
C LYS A 92 20.58 7.21 4.28
N ILE A 93 20.62 6.17 3.45
CA ILE A 93 20.27 4.81 3.85
C ILE A 93 21.41 4.29 4.74
N ASP A 94 21.03 3.49 5.73
CA ASP A 94 21.96 2.92 6.69
C ASP A 94 23.09 2.13 5.98
N GLU A 95 24.32 2.40 6.36
CA GLU A 95 25.52 1.72 5.81
C GLU A 95 25.55 0.22 6.14
N ARG A 96 24.85 -0.21 7.20
CA ARG A 96 24.64 -1.64 7.50
C ARG A 96 23.93 -2.39 6.36
N LEU A 97 23.16 -1.67 5.52
CA LEU A 97 22.55 -2.20 4.30
C LEU A 97 23.51 -2.17 3.09
N SER A 98 24.77 -2.49 3.30
CA SER A 98 25.82 -2.61 2.27
C SER A 98 26.34 -4.05 2.19
N GLY A 99 27.24 -4.31 1.25
CA GLY A 99 27.80 -5.65 1.06
C GLY A 99 26.73 -6.71 0.80
N LYS A 100 26.71 -7.77 1.61
CA LYS A 100 25.72 -8.86 1.51
C LYS A 100 24.25 -8.42 1.67
N TYR A 101 23.99 -7.25 2.24
CA TYR A 101 22.66 -6.69 2.42
C TYR A 101 22.27 -5.65 1.38
N ILE A 102 23.03 -5.50 0.30
CA ILE A 102 22.79 -4.52 -0.76
C ILE A 102 21.39 -4.66 -1.40
N HIS A 103 20.84 -5.86 -1.42
CA HIS A 103 19.49 -6.12 -1.92
C HIS A 103 18.41 -5.45 -1.05
N GLN A 104 18.60 -5.38 0.28
CA GLN A 104 17.68 -4.68 1.19
C GLN A 104 17.74 -3.16 0.95
N ARG A 105 18.95 -2.62 0.76
CA ARG A 105 19.14 -1.21 0.37
C ARG A 105 18.40 -0.87 -0.92
N ARG A 106 18.57 -1.69 -1.96
CA ARG A 106 17.88 -1.51 -3.25
C ARG A 106 16.37 -1.60 -3.11
N ALA A 107 15.87 -2.47 -2.24
CA ALA A 107 14.43 -2.57 -1.93
C ALA A 107 13.89 -1.28 -1.31
N VAL A 108 14.60 -0.71 -0.32
CA VAL A 108 14.24 0.57 0.31
C VAL A 108 14.25 1.71 -0.72
N GLU A 109 15.30 1.80 -1.56
CA GLU A 109 15.39 2.80 -2.63
C GLU A 109 14.23 2.68 -3.62
N ALA A 110 13.91 1.46 -4.05
CA ALA A 110 12.81 1.21 -4.98
C ALA A 110 11.45 1.62 -4.40
N PHE A 111 11.22 1.36 -3.11
CA PHE A 111 10.02 1.77 -2.41
C PHE A 111 9.89 3.30 -2.38
N PHE A 112 10.92 4.02 -1.94
CA PHE A 112 10.81 5.48 -1.82
C PHE A 112 10.66 6.21 -3.16
N ARG A 113 11.09 5.60 -4.26
CA ARG A 113 10.82 6.16 -5.62
C ARG A 113 9.33 6.12 -5.98
N ARG A 114 8.56 5.22 -5.40
CA ARG A 114 7.13 5.00 -5.71
C ARG A 114 6.20 5.39 -4.57
N ARG A 115 6.67 5.28 -3.32
CA ARG A 115 5.92 5.48 -2.06
C ARG A 115 4.72 4.55 -1.86
N ILE A 116 4.39 3.75 -2.87
CA ILE A 116 3.39 2.70 -2.81
C ILE A 116 3.91 1.49 -3.60
N GLY A 117 3.82 0.30 -3.01
CA GLY A 117 4.22 -0.92 -3.71
C GLY A 117 4.48 -2.09 -2.80
N ILE A 118 4.71 -3.22 -3.45
CA ILE A 118 5.00 -4.49 -2.83
C ILE A 118 6.49 -4.78 -2.97
N ILE A 119 7.17 -5.10 -1.88
CA ILE A 119 8.51 -5.69 -1.91
C ILE A 119 8.36 -7.19 -1.66
N VAL A 120 8.85 -7.99 -2.60
CA VAL A 120 8.90 -9.44 -2.44
C VAL A 120 10.21 -9.81 -1.76
N VAL A 121 10.07 -10.35 -0.54
CA VAL A 121 11.20 -10.71 0.33
C VAL A 121 11.02 -12.16 0.74
N PRO A 122 11.96 -13.05 0.43
CA PRO A 122 11.88 -14.46 0.85
C PRO A 122 11.85 -14.57 2.38
N THR A 123 11.44 -15.74 2.86
CA THR A 123 11.51 -16.03 4.30
C THR A 123 12.94 -15.83 4.80
N ARG A 124 13.11 -15.18 5.96
CA ARG A 124 14.41 -14.78 6.53
C ARG A 124 15.21 -13.76 5.70
N GLY A 125 14.64 -13.20 4.61
CA GLY A 125 15.29 -12.17 3.78
C GLY A 125 15.33 -10.76 4.39
N GLY A 126 14.95 -10.59 5.66
CA GLY A 126 15.08 -9.32 6.39
C GLY A 126 13.90 -8.36 6.19
N LYS A 127 12.65 -8.85 6.08
CA LYS A 127 11.44 -8.01 5.97
C LYS A 127 11.40 -6.90 7.02
N THR A 128 11.63 -7.27 8.29
CA THR A 128 11.58 -6.31 9.41
C THR A 128 12.70 -5.28 9.33
N PHE A 129 13.86 -5.67 8.83
CA PHE A 129 14.98 -4.74 8.59
C PHE A 129 14.64 -3.72 7.50
N ILE A 130 14.06 -4.15 6.40
CA ILE A 130 13.59 -3.26 5.31
C ILE A 130 12.52 -2.32 5.85
N ALA A 131 11.54 -2.84 6.61
CA ALA A 131 10.49 -2.03 7.23
C ALA A 131 11.08 -1.02 8.23
N GLY A 132 12.00 -1.45 9.10
CA GLY A 132 12.69 -0.60 10.08
C GLY A 132 13.42 0.55 9.41
N GLU A 133 14.17 0.29 8.33
CA GLU A 133 14.85 1.34 7.58
C GLU A 133 13.87 2.30 6.89
N CYS A 134 12.79 1.79 6.31
CA CYS A 134 11.75 2.64 5.75
C CYS A 134 11.09 3.53 6.82
N ILE A 135 10.83 2.99 8.01
CA ILE A 135 10.31 3.75 9.15
C ILE A 135 11.33 4.82 9.56
N ARG A 136 12.60 4.46 9.74
CA ARG A 136 13.67 5.39 10.14
C ARG A 136 13.79 6.57 9.19
N ILE A 137 13.81 6.31 7.89
CA ILE A 137 13.84 7.34 6.86
C ILE A 137 12.60 8.23 6.98
N PHE A 138 11.41 7.64 7.05
CA PHE A 138 10.16 8.37 7.19
C PHE A 138 10.16 9.27 8.44
N LEU A 139 10.58 8.77 9.59
CA LEU A 139 10.63 9.54 10.83
C LEU A 139 11.60 10.73 10.79
N LYS A 140 12.67 10.64 9.98
CA LYS A 140 13.65 11.71 9.77
C LYS A 140 13.20 12.76 8.77
N THR A 141 12.40 12.38 7.78
CA THR A 141 12.03 13.25 6.67
C THR A 141 10.65 13.89 6.81
N GLU A 142 9.79 13.31 7.63
CA GLU A 142 8.40 13.72 7.78
C GLU A 142 8.14 14.39 9.14
N ALA A 143 7.10 15.23 9.18
CA ALA A 143 6.74 15.98 10.39
C ALA A 143 6.54 15.06 11.61
N VAL A 144 6.84 15.56 12.80
CA VAL A 144 6.73 14.82 14.07
C VAL A 144 5.30 14.31 14.33
N SER A 145 4.29 15.03 13.85
CA SER A 145 2.88 14.62 13.93
C SER A 145 2.51 13.45 13.05
N HIS A 146 3.35 13.10 12.06
CA HIS A 146 3.10 12.01 11.13
C HIS A 146 3.36 10.67 11.80
N LYS A 147 2.40 9.76 11.67
CA LYS A 147 2.40 8.44 12.32
C LYS A 147 2.55 7.30 11.32
N VAL A 148 3.11 6.20 11.82
CA VAL A 148 3.34 4.95 11.10
C VAL A 148 2.53 3.84 11.75
N LEU A 149 1.89 2.99 10.95
CA LEU A 149 1.25 1.76 11.41
C LEU A 149 1.87 0.56 10.69
N PHE A 150 2.39 -0.38 11.45
CA PHE A 150 2.83 -1.68 10.97
C PHE A 150 1.77 -2.73 11.30
N LEU A 151 1.17 -3.34 10.28
CA LEU A 151 0.09 -4.31 10.41
C LEU A 151 0.60 -5.74 10.31
N VAL A 152 0.15 -6.57 11.24
CA VAL A 152 0.42 -8.01 11.28
C VAL A 152 -0.86 -8.81 11.50
N ASP A 153 -0.84 -10.08 11.09
CA ASP A 153 -2.00 -10.97 11.16
C ASP A 153 -2.02 -11.87 12.40
N SER A 154 -0.89 -12.14 13.04
CA SER A 154 -0.81 -13.07 14.15
C SER A 154 -0.15 -12.50 15.40
N LYS A 155 -0.45 -13.09 16.57
CA LYS A 155 0.16 -12.72 17.85
C LYS A 155 1.68 -12.93 17.84
N THR A 156 2.14 -14.01 17.21
CA THR A 156 3.57 -14.32 17.09
C THR A 156 4.28 -13.27 16.27
N LEU A 157 3.75 -12.90 15.09
CA LEU A 157 4.30 -11.84 14.25
C LEU A 157 4.25 -10.47 14.96
N PHE A 158 3.22 -10.24 15.78
CA PHE A 158 3.10 -9.00 16.56
C PHE A 158 4.27 -8.85 17.55
N GLN A 159 4.51 -9.89 18.38
CA GLN A 159 5.60 -9.85 19.35
C GLN A 159 6.95 -9.76 18.66
N GLN A 160 7.15 -10.56 17.62
CA GLN A 160 8.39 -10.52 16.82
C GLN A 160 8.63 -9.11 16.23
N ALA A 161 7.60 -8.44 15.71
CA ALA A 161 7.74 -7.09 15.15
C ALA A 161 8.17 -6.07 16.22
N ILE A 162 7.58 -6.15 17.44
CA ILE A 162 7.98 -5.29 18.58
C ILE A 162 9.46 -5.51 18.92
N ASP A 163 9.86 -6.77 19.11
CA ASP A 163 11.23 -7.12 19.51
C ASP A 163 12.26 -6.71 18.43
N ASP A 164 11.94 -6.99 17.17
CA ASP A 164 12.79 -6.66 16.03
C ASP A 164 12.94 -5.14 15.84
N PHE A 165 11.86 -4.37 15.95
CA PHE A 165 11.93 -2.91 15.85
C PHE A 165 12.66 -2.31 17.05
N THR A 166 12.44 -2.80 18.26
CA THR A 166 13.17 -2.36 19.46
C THR A 166 14.68 -2.54 19.23
N ARG A 167 15.09 -3.72 18.80
CA ARG A 167 16.51 -4.02 18.46
C ARG A 167 17.03 -3.20 17.29
N TYR A 168 16.21 -3.02 16.24
CA TYR A 168 16.60 -2.25 15.07
C TYR A 168 16.89 -0.79 15.43
N PHE A 169 16.05 -0.18 16.26
CA PHE A 169 16.17 1.23 16.63
C PHE A 169 17.12 1.52 17.79
N GLU A 170 17.58 0.52 18.52
CA GLU A 170 18.52 0.68 19.64
C GLU A 170 19.75 1.54 19.28
N PRO A 171 20.46 1.32 18.14
CA PRO A 171 21.60 2.13 17.75
C PRO A 171 21.27 3.58 17.37
N TYR A 172 19.98 3.90 17.24
CA TYR A 172 19.50 5.25 16.90
C TYR A 172 18.87 6.00 18.07
N GLY A 173 19.13 5.54 19.29
CA GLY A 173 18.55 6.12 20.51
C GLY A 173 17.22 5.51 20.94
N GLY A 174 16.86 4.36 20.34
CA GLY A 174 15.62 3.66 20.65
C GLY A 174 14.39 4.27 19.99
N ILE A 175 13.25 3.61 20.20
CA ILE A 175 11.94 4.08 19.76
C ILE A 175 10.86 3.58 20.71
N GLU A 176 9.89 4.44 21.01
CA GLU A 176 8.68 4.01 21.69
C GLU A 176 7.65 3.52 20.67
N ILE A 177 7.14 2.30 20.91
CA ILE A 177 6.21 1.63 20.00
C ILE A 177 4.83 1.54 20.65
N GLY A 178 3.83 2.11 20.00
CA GLY A 178 2.43 1.93 20.36
C GLY A 178 1.92 0.54 19.96
N GLU A 179 0.89 0.06 20.64
CA GLU A 179 0.36 -1.28 20.45
C GLU A 179 -1.16 -1.26 20.22
N ILE A 180 -1.60 -1.94 19.15
CA ILE A 180 -3.02 -2.25 18.93
C ILE A 180 -3.18 -3.76 18.90
N ARG A 181 -3.55 -4.33 20.07
CA ARG A 181 -3.82 -5.76 20.27
C ARG A 181 -4.98 -5.95 21.22
N ALA A 182 -5.42 -7.21 21.44
CA ALA A 182 -6.57 -7.49 22.30
C ALA A 182 -6.50 -6.69 23.61
N GLY A 183 -7.55 -5.92 23.89
CA GLY A 183 -7.66 -5.08 25.07
C GLY A 183 -6.87 -3.76 25.08
N ARG A 184 -5.93 -3.56 24.16
CA ARG A 184 -5.07 -2.36 24.12
C ARG A 184 -5.16 -1.62 22.78
N VAL A 185 -5.43 -0.32 22.83
CA VAL A 185 -5.39 0.61 21.69
C VAL A 185 -4.51 1.80 22.07
N ASP A 186 -3.19 1.64 21.97
CA ASP A 186 -2.21 2.69 22.19
C ASP A 186 -1.76 3.25 20.83
N THR A 187 -2.17 4.47 20.54
CA THR A 187 -1.94 5.17 19.26
C THR A 187 -1.20 6.50 19.44
N GLU A 188 -0.65 6.74 20.64
CA GLU A 188 0.01 8.02 20.93
C GLU A 188 1.42 8.10 20.33
N LYS A 189 2.08 6.96 20.21
CA LYS A 189 3.44 6.88 19.68
C LYS A 189 3.49 7.13 18.16
N ARG A 190 4.65 7.57 17.68
CA ARG A 190 4.85 7.82 16.24
C ARG A 190 4.82 6.53 15.42
N VAL A 191 5.29 5.42 15.99
CA VAL A 191 5.24 4.08 15.38
C VAL A 191 4.33 3.20 16.22
N THR A 192 3.40 2.54 15.57
CA THR A 192 2.46 1.63 16.20
C THR A 192 2.48 0.30 15.47
N VAL A 193 2.57 -0.80 16.20
CA VAL A 193 2.34 -2.16 15.68
C VAL A 193 0.90 -2.54 15.98
N GLY A 194 0.17 -3.04 14.99
CA GLY A 194 -1.24 -3.34 15.12
C GLY A 194 -1.65 -4.69 14.56
N MET A 195 -2.46 -5.42 15.33
CA MET A 195 -3.12 -6.64 14.87
C MET A 195 -4.34 -6.29 14.03
N ILE A 196 -4.41 -6.83 12.82
CA ILE A 196 -5.51 -6.59 11.87
C ILE A 196 -6.86 -6.95 12.50
N GLN A 197 -6.97 -8.10 13.17
CA GLN A 197 -8.21 -8.56 13.80
C GLN A 197 -8.69 -7.60 14.89
N THR A 198 -7.76 -7.04 15.69
CA THR A 198 -8.11 -6.06 16.74
C THR A 198 -8.62 -4.76 16.13
N ILE A 199 -7.97 -4.25 15.09
CA ILE A 199 -8.43 -3.05 14.39
C ILE A 199 -9.82 -3.27 13.81
N GLN A 200 -10.06 -4.41 13.16
CA GLN A 200 -11.34 -4.75 12.58
C GLN A 200 -12.47 -4.87 13.60
N SER A 201 -12.23 -5.60 14.69
CA SER A 201 -13.23 -5.76 15.77
C SER A 201 -13.56 -4.41 16.40
N THR A 202 -12.56 -3.56 16.66
CA THR A 202 -12.76 -2.21 17.20
C THR A 202 -13.53 -1.30 16.23
N LEU A 203 -13.30 -1.39 14.93
CA LEU A 203 -14.01 -0.60 13.92
C LEU A 203 -15.42 -1.16 13.62
N SER A 204 -15.74 -2.35 14.08
CA SER A 204 -17.02 -2.99 13.78
C SER A 204 -18.21 -2.22 14.38
N LYS A 205 -19.41 -2.45 13.83
CA LYS A 205 -20.66 -1.90 14.40
C LYS A 205 -20.96 -2.47 15.79
N ARG A 206 -20.47 -3.69 16.08
CA ARG A 206 -20.69 -4.41 17.34
C ARG A 206 -19.80 -3.92 18.48
N CYS A 207 -18.78 -3.10 18.21
CA CYS A 207 -17.94 -2.54 19.26
C CYS A 207 -18.70 -1.48 20.05
N THR A 208 -18.91 -1.73 21.33
CA THR A 208 -19.62 -0.85 22.28
C THR A 208 -18.70 0.20 22.92
N GLU A 209 -17.38 -0.02 22.90
CA GLU A 209 -16.39 0.90 23.47
C GLU A 209 -16.15 2.10 22.54
N THR A 210 -17.07 3.06 22.58
CA THR A 210 -17.07 4.25 21.70
C THR A 210 -15.78 5.04 21.79
N GLY A 211 -15.18 5.18 22.98
CA GLY A 211 -13.91 5.88 23.18
C GLY A 211 -12.76 5.24 22.42
N LYS A 212 -12.55 3.92 22.56
CA LYS A 212 -11.51 3.19 21.81
C LYS A 212 -11.73 3.27 20.31
N LYS A 213 -12.98 3.15 19.87
CA LYS A 213 -13.34 3.22 18.45
C LYS A 213 -13.04 4.59 17.85
N ASN A 214 -13.36 5.67 18.57
CA ASN A 214 -13.08 7.03 18.11
C ASN A 214 -11.57 7.32 18.12
N LYS A 215 -10.85 6.88 19.14
CA LYS A 215 -9.38 6.99 19.21
C LYS A 215 -8.74 6.31 18.00
N LEU A 216 -9.14 5.06 17.69
CA LEU A 216 -8.64 4.31 16.54
C LEU A 216 -9.00 4.99 15.21
N LYS A 217 -10.24 5.47 15.04
CA LYS A 217 -10.64 6.20 13.82
C LYS A 217 -9.82 7.46 13.59
N ASN A 218 -9.56 8.24 14.64
CA ASN A 218 -8.75 9.45 14.55
C ASN A 218 -7.30 9.13 14.22
N PHE A 219 -6.73 8.08 14.82
CA PHE A 219 -5.41 7.58 14.49
C PHE A 219 -5.31 7.18 13.02
N LEU A 220 -6.24 6.36 12.49
CA LEU A 220 -6.21 5.93 11.10
C LEU A 220 -6.37 7.12 10.12
N LYS A 221 -7.15 8.15 10.49
CA LYS A 221 -7.22 9.38 9.69
C LYS A 221 -5.91 10.17 9.70
N SER A 222 -5.18 10.22 10.83
CA SER A 222 -3.91 10.94 10.94
C SER A 222 -2.72 10.18 10.36
N LEU A 223 -2.89 8.90 10.01
CA LEU A 223 -1.83 8.04 9.52
C LEU A 223 -1.27 8.55 8.20
N ARG A 224 0.07 8.52 8.07
CA ARG A 224 0.79 8.88 6.85
C ARG A 224 1.54 7.72 6.22
N PHE A 225 1.98 6.76 7.01
CA PHE A 225 2.67 5.59 6.51
C PHE A 225 2.01 4.31 7.03
N LEU A 226 1.61 3.45 6.11
CA LEU A 226 1.06 2.14 6.38
C LEU A 226 2.01 1.07 5.85
N ILE A 227 2.41 0.15 6.72
CA ILE A 227 3.18 -1.04 6.35
C ILE A 227 2.33 -2.26 6.63
N VAL A 228 2.27 -3.19 5.70
CA VAL A 228 1.50 -4.42 5.84
C VAL A 228 2.42 -5.60 5.63
N ASP A 229 2.61 -6.39 6.68
CA ASP A 229 3.35 -7.64 6.59
C ASP A 229 2.44 -8.79 6.15
N GLU A 230 3.02 -9.74 5.40
CA GLU A 230 2.34 -10.89 4.82
C GLU A 230 1.04 -10.53 4.08
N ILE A 231 1.23 -9.75 3.00
CA ILE A 231 0.10 -9.16 2.26
C ILE A 231 -0.76 -10.15 1.48
N HIS A 232 -0.34 -11.40 1.32
CA HIS A 232 -1.00 -12.40 0.46
C HIS A 232 -2.49 -12.67 0.77
N ASP A 233 -3.00 -12.30 1.95
CA ASP A 233 -4.42 -12.44 2.33
C ASP A 233 -5.21 -11.12 2.28
N ASN A 234 -4.69 -10.09 1.63
CA ASN A 234 -5.19 -8.72 1.77
C ASN A 234 -6.41 -8.35 0.94
N ALA A 235 -6.89 -9.20 0.06
CA ALA A 235 -8.13 -8.93 -0.67
C ALA A 235 -9.41 -9.13 0.17
N SER A 236 -9.27 -9.53 1.44
CA SER A 236 -10.42 -9.69 2.32
C SER A 236 -11.07 -8.34 2.64
N ALA A 237 -12.41 -8.30 2.64
CA ALA A 237 -13.20 -7.12 2.95
C ALA A 237 -12.78 -6.38 4.25
N PRO A 238 -12.28 -7.07 5.28
CA PRO A 238 -11.79 -6.46 6.50
C PRO A 238 -10.55 -5.57 6.30
N LYS A 239 -9.55 -6.01 5.54
CA LYS A 239 -8.32 -5.23 5.30
C LYS A 239 -8.62 -4.01 4.42
N LEU A 240 -9.54 -4.13 3.46
CA LEU A 240 -10.01 -3.00 2.65
C LEU A 240 -10.66 -1.89 3.49
N ARG A 241 -11.30 -2.23 4.63
CA ARG A 241 -11.85 -1.21 5.55
C ARG A 241 -10.75 -0.39 6.21
N ILE A 242 -9.63 -1.00 6.57
CA ILE A 242 -8.47 -0.29 7.13
C ILE A 242 -7.93 0.70 6.10
N TYR A 243 -7.66 0.25 4.87
CA TYR A 243 -7.19 1.13 3.78
C TYR A 243 -8.13 2.31 3.55
N LYS A 244 -9.45 2.07 3.46
CA LYS A 244 -10.47 3.13 3.29
C LYS A 244 -10.52 4.13 4.45
N SER A 245 -10.08 3.72 5.64
CA SER A 245 -10.02 4.59 6.82
C SER A 245 -8.77 5.48 6.86
N CYS A 246 -7.71 5.09 6.14
CA CYS A 246 -6.42 5.80 6.08
C CYS A 246 -6.43 6.85 4.97
N LYS A 247 -7.16 7.96 5.17
CA LYS A 247 -7.43 8.95 4.11
C LYS A 247 -6.23 9.82 3.72
N HIS A 248 -5.25 9.94 4.60
CA HIS A 248 -4.14 10.90 4.44
C HIS A 248 -2.78 10.22 4.30
N LEU A 249 -2.75 8.98 3.84
CA LEU A 249 -1.49 8.29 3.57
C LEU A 249 -0.65 9.04 2.54
N THR A 250 0.64 8.96 2.73
CA THR A 250 1.67 9.40 1.79
C THR A 250 2.61 8.26 1.41
N HIS A 251 2.61 7.18 2.20
CA HIS A 251 3.42 5.99 1.97
C HIS A 251 2.63 4.72 2.31
N GLN A 252 2.77 3.69 1.46
CA GLN A 252 2.26 2.36 1.75
C GLN A 252 3.24 1.30 1.25
N LEU A 253 3.79 0.54 2.18
CA LEU A 253 4.68 -0.58 1.92
C LEU A 253 3.95 -1.89 2.22
N SER A 254 4.05 -2.82 1.31
CA SER A 254 3.56 -4.18 1.50
C SER A 254 4.70 -5.16 1.37
N LEU A 255 4.80 -6.10 2.31
CA LEU A 255 5.86 -7.09 2.38
C LEU A 255 5.26 -8.48 2.25
N SER A 256 5.85 -9.35 1.45
CA SER A 256 5.49 -10.77 1.39
C SER A 256 6.56 -11.57 0.67
N ALA A 257 6.68 -12.84 0.96
CA ALA A 257 7.45 -13.78 0.14
C ALA A 257 6.68 -14.14 -1.15
N THR A 258 5.37 -14.29 -1.05
CA THR A 258 4.48 -14.76 -2.12
C THR A 258 3.22 -13.90 -2.19
N PRO A 259 3.30 -12.66 -2.73
CA PRO A 259 2.16 -11.74 -2.71
C PRO A 259 0.99 -12.22 -3.58
N TYR A 260 1.27 -12.95 -4.64
CA TYR A 260 0.25 -13.43 -5.58
C TYR A 260 0.10 -14.94 -5.50
N ARG A 261 -1.15 -15.42 -5.52
CA ARG A 261 -1.49 -16.84 -5.58
C ARG A 261 -1.99 -17.18 -6.97
N ALA A 262 -1.55 -18.30 -7.54
CA ALA A 262 -1.90 -18.70 -8.91
C ALA A 262 -3.41 -18.80 -9.12
N GLU A 263 -4.14 -19.33 -8.16
CA GLU A 263 -5.58 -19.58 -8.24
C GLU A 263 -6.46 -18.41 -7.78
N ALA A 264 -5.88 -17.34 -7.22
CA ALA A 264 -6.59 -16.22 -6.61
C ALA A 264 -6.60 -14.98 -7.53
N PHE A 265 -7.13 -15.13 -8.75
CA PHE A 265 -7.08 -14.06 -9.75
C PHE A 265 -7.75 -12.75 -9.28
N VAL A 266 -8.95 -12.86 -8.69
CA VAL A 266 -9.74 -11.70 -8.22
C VAL A 266 -9.03 -11.00 -7.07
N GLU A 267 -8.57 -11.78 -6.10
CA GLU A 267 -7.83 -11.32 -4.94
C GLU A 267 -6.53 -10.64 -5.36
N ASN A 268 -5.80 -11.22 -6.29
CA ASN A 268 -4.58 -10.64 -6.85
C ASN A 268 -4.83 -9.29 -7.54
N LEU A 269 -5.95 -9.14 -8.27
CA LEU A 269 -6.35 -7.86 -8.86
C LEU A 269 -6.65 -6.81 -7.79
N HIS A 270 -7.40 -7.18 -6.76
CA HIS A 270 -7.69 -6.28 -5.64
C HIS A 270 -6.43 -5.92 -4.85
N LEU A 271 -5.56 -6.91 -4.60
CA LEU A 271 -4.28 -6.69 -3.96
C LEU A 271 -3.45 -5.66 -4.74
N LYS A 272 -3.27 -5.88 -6.04
CA LYS A 272 -2.57 -4.95 -6.92
C LYS A 272 -3.20 -3.57 -6.91
N ALA A 273 -4.52 -3.49 -7.01
CA ALA A 273 -5.25 -2.23 -7.07
C ALA A 273 -4.97 -1.34 -5.85
N TRP A 274 -4.92 -1.90 -4.65
CA TRP A 274 -4.75 -1.16 -3.40
C TRP A 274 -3.29 -1.02 -2.95
N SER A 275 -2.44 -1.97 -3.27
CA SER A 275 -1.04 -2.00 -2.79
C SER A 275 -0.02 -1.56 -3.84
N GLY A 276 -0.46 -1.34 -5.07
CA GLY A 276 0.44 -1.07 -6.19
C GLY A 276 1.10 -2.33 -6.77
N ASP A 277 2.06 -2.10 -7.65
CA ASP A 277 2.85 -3.16 -8.27
C ASP A 277 3.97 -3.66 -7.34
N VAL A 278 4.58 -4.79 -7.69
CA VAL A 278 5.85 -5.22 -7.12
C VAL A 278 6.93 -4.23 -7.56
N VAL A 279 7.47 -3.48 -6.60
CA VAL A 279 8.51 -2.46 -6.84
C VAL A 279 9.91 -3.02 -6.75
N TYR A 280 10.07 -4.11 -5.99
CA TYR A 280 11.34 -4.83 -5.88
C TYR A 280 11.11 -6.29 -5.49
N ARG A 281 11.97 -7.17 -6.01
CA ARG A 281 12.00 -8.59 -5.65
C ARG A 281 13.43 -8.97 -5.27
N ILE A 282 13.60 -9.43 -4.04
CA ILE A 282 14.86 -10.03 -3.58
C ILE A 282 14.88 -11.45 -4.14
N LYS A 283 15.94 -11.77 -4.90
CA LYS A 283 16.17 -13.15 -5.38
C LYS A 283 16.69 -13.98 -4.21
N GLU A 284 16.23 -15.22 -4.11
CA GLU A 284 16.89 -16.19 -3.23
C GLU A 284 18.31 -16.41 -3.78
N GLU A 285 19.32 -16.24 -2.92
CA GLU A 285 20.66 -16.68 -3.24
C GLU A 285 20.63 -18.21 -3.21
N THR A 286 20.79 -18.85 -4.37
CA THR A 286 20.97 -20.31 -4.53
C THR A 286 22.28 -20.76 -3.95
#